data_efe336b0f3bc9b72f927f0e448b36576
#
_entry.id   efe336b0f3bc9b72f927f0e448b36576
#
_cell.length_a   1.000
_cell.length_b   1.000
_cell.length_c   1.000
_cell.angle_alpha   90.00
_cell.angle_beta   90.00
_cell.angle_gamma   90.00
#
_symmetry.space_group_name_H-M   'P 1'
#
loop_
_entity.id
_entity.type
_entity.pdbx_description
1 polymer ?
#
loop_
_entity_poly.entity_id
_entity_poly.type
_entity_poly.pdbx_seq_one_letter_code
_entity_poly.pdbx_strand_id
1 'polypeptide(L)'
;MGFSLVAQIVMMFGYRSWWFGSCFILGTVAEYIGYIARCMSYYDTTNLSKFLAQSIPLVFAPVFFMAGVYYIFALLIVIYGPKYSLIKPVLCSWIFIVGDVISLFVQAGGGGLMAAGSNPQLGQNIALAGVVFQLVVMSIFMVLFTYFLSRIHFLRDQSNLVFNEETELLRSKKEVKYYPFALLAVVALIAVRSVFRLVEFEQGNNGMVSQKEIWILMFDSLMIAISVLIFTFFHPGRVLGRDVSPKGITKRRSIDKGKGEFELQHFA
;
A
#
# COMPACT_ATOMS: atom_id res chain seq x y z
N MET A 1 11.11 -7.37 11.64
CA MET A 1 10.61 -6.01 11.45
C MET A 1 11.64 -4.91 11.72
N GLY A 2 12.41 -4.89 12.83
CA GLY A 2 13.41 -3.84 13.11
C GLY A 2 14.44 -3.64 12.00
N PHE A 3 15.00 -4.72 11.51
CA PHE A 3 15.91 -4.69 10.36
C PHE A 3 15.29 -4.05 9.12
N SER A 4 14.03 -4.36 8.83
CA SER A 4 13.32 -3.80 7.67
C SER A 4 13.07 -2.30 7.81
N LEU A 5 12.80 -1.81 9.04
CA LEU A 5 12.63 -0.38 9.30
C LEU A 5 13.92 0.39 9.01
N VAL A 6 15.05 -0.10 9.54
CA VAL A 6 16.36 0.51 9.29
C VAL A 6 16.70 0.49 7.80
N ALA A 7 16.48 -0.65 7.13
CA ALA A 7 16.72 -0.78 5.70
C ALA A 7 15.87 0.22 4.89
N GLN A 8 14.59 0.41 5.24
CA GLN A 8 13.70 1.35 4.57
C GLN A 8 14.11 2.81 4.79
N ILE A 9 14.57 3.18 6.00
CA ILE A 9 15.10 4.51 6.28
C ILE A 9 16.33 4.78 5.40
N VAL A 10 17.29 3.85 5.38
CA VAL A 10 18.51 3.97 4.57
C VAL A 10 18.16 4.09 3.08
N MET A 11 17.23 3.26 2.58
CA MET A 11 16.80 3.30 1.19
C MET A 11 16.04 4.58 0.85
N MET A 12 15.21 5.11 1.76
CA MET A 12 14.49 6.36 1.55
C MET A 12 15.46 7.53 1.29
N PHE A 13 16.51 7.64 2.11
CA PHE A 13 17.55 8.67 1.94
C PHE A 13 18.43 8.40 0.73
N GLY A 14 18.83 7.15 0.50
CA GLY A 14 19.70 6.75 -0.61
C GLY A 14 19.09 6.98 -1.99
N TYR A 15 17.80 6.67 -2.15
CA TYR A 15 17.07 6.78 -3.43
C TYR A 15 16.19 8.03 -3.55
N ARG A 16 16.12 8.88 -2.51
CA ARG A 16 15.28 10.10 -2.48
C ARG A 16 13.79 9.83 -2.75
N SER A 17 13.30 8.65 -2.39
CA SER A 17 11.90 8.25 -2.55
C SER A 17 11.05 8.68 -1.35
N TRP A 18 10.98 10.00 -1.10
CA TRP A 18 10.40 10.57 0.12
C TRP A 18 8.97 10.13 0.39
N TRP A 19 8.08 10.23 -0.60
CA TRP A 19 6.67 9.89 -0.43
C TRP A 19 6.47 8.41 -0.07
N PHE A 20 7.04 7.53 -0.88
CA PHE A 20 6.95 6.09 -0.65
C PHE A 20 7.59 5.68 0.67
N GLY A 21 8.80 6.15 0.93
CA GLY A 21 9.53 5.86 2.15
C GLY A 21 8.78 6.34 3.40
N SER A 22 8.21 7.54 3.39
CA SER A 22 7.40 8.06 4.51
C SER A 22 6.19 7.20 4.80
N CYS A 23 5.43 6.77 3.77
CA CYS A 23 4.27 5.89 3.95
C CYS A 23 4.69 4.56 4.60
N PHE A 24 5.79 3.96 4.13
CA PHE A 24 6.25 2.68 4.66
C PHE A 24 6.83 2.78 6.07
N ILE A 25 7.58 3.82 6.37
CA ILE A 25 8.10 4.06 7.73
C ILE A 25 6.94 4.27 8.69
N LEU A 26 5.97 5.11 8.35
CA LEU A 26 4.78 5.37 9.19
C LEU A 26 3.98 4.07 9.42
N GLY A 27 3.76 3.27 8.37
CA GLY A 27 3.08 1.98 8.49
C GLY A 27 3.84 1.02 9.41
N THR A 28 5.16 0.90 9.24
CA THR A 28 5.99 0.02 10.07
C THR A 28 6.05 0.50 11.52
N VAL A 29 6.15 1.81 11.76
CA VAL A 29 6.12 2.39 13.13
C VAL A 29 4.76 2.14 13.78
N ALA A 30 3.65 2.32 13.06
CA ALA A 30 2.31 2.02 13.58
C ALA A 30 2.18 0.54 13.99
N GLU A 31 2.69 -0.39 13.17
CA GLU A 31 2.76 -1.82 13.52
C GLU A 31 3.56 -2.04 14.81
N TYR A 32 4.73 -1.41 14.94
CA TYR A 32 5.54 -1.52 16.15
C TYR A 32 4.81 -1.06 17.40
N ILE A 33 4.18 0.12 17.34
CA ILE A 33 3.40 0.66 18.45
C ILE A 33 2.26 -0.29 18.81
N GLY A 34 1.54 -0.82 17.80
CA GLY A 34 0.45 -1.77 18.01
C GLY A 34 0.89 -3.05 18.69
N TYR A 35 2.02 -3.65 18.28
CA TYR A 35 2.53 -4.87 18.92
C TYR A 35 3.13 -4.62 20.30
N ILE A 36 3.78 -3.50 20.54
CA ILE A 36 4.25 -3.12 21.89
C ILE A 36 3.03 -2.97 22.82
N ALA A 37 2.00 -2.24 22.40
CA ALA A 37 0.78 -2.08 23.17
C ALA A 37 0.10 -3.45 23.42
N ARG A 38 0.14 -4.37 22.46
CA ARG A 38 -0.36 -5.74 22.62
C ARG A 38 0.42 -6.52 23.68
N CYS A 39 1.75 -6.47 23.68
CA CYS A 39 2.56 -7.10 24.72
C CYS A 39 2.24 -6.53 26.10
N MET A 40 1.99 -5.24 26.21
CA MET A 40 1.60 -4.61 27.50
C MET A 40 0.18 -5.00 27.93
N SER A 41 -0.72 -5.29 26.99
CA SER A 41 -2.10 -5.72 27.28
C SER A 41 -2.21 -7.18 27.68
N TYR A 42 -1.17 -7.98 27.49
CA TYR A 42 -1.14 -9.41 27.81
C TYR A 42 -1.43 -9.69 29.30
N TYR A 43 -0.93 -8.82 30.17
CA TYR A 43 -1.10 -8.95 31.63
C TYR A 43 -2.46 -8.44 32.16
N ASP A 44 -3.25 -7.76 31.33
CA ASP A 44 -4.49 -7.11 31.80
C ASP A 44 -5.49 -6.96 30.64
N THR A 45 -6.16 -8.06 30.34
CA THR A 45 -7.05 -8.25 29.19
C THR A 45 -8.42 -7.57 29.35
N THR A 46 -8.76 -7.10 30.55
CA THR A 46 -10.10 -6.54 30.86
C THR A 46 -10.21 -5.05 30.57
N ASN A 47 -9.11 -4.37 30.31
CA ASN A 47 -9.09 -2.92 30.15
C ASN A 47 -9.31 -2.50 28.68
N LEU A 48 -10.51 -1.96 28.40
CA LEU A 48 -10.91 -1.50 27.08
C LEU A 48 -9.93 -0.48 26.47
N SER A 49 -9.38 0.42 27.30
CA SER A 49 -8.41 1.42 26.84
C SER A 49 -7.13 0.80 26.31
N LYS A 50 -6.65 -0.29 26.92
CA LYS A 50 -5.49 -1.04 26.44
C LYS A 50 -5.78 -1.78 25.13
N PHE A 51 -6.98 -2.36 25.01
CA PHE A 51 -7.45 -2.98 23.76
C PHE A 51 -7.48 -1.97 22.62
N LEU A 52 -8.00 -0.78 22.84
CA LEU A 52 -8.03 0.27 21.82
C LEU A 52 -6.63 0.79 21.47
N ALA A 53 -5.75 0.95 22.46
CA ALA A 53 -4.38 1.39 22.26
C ALA A 53 -3.58 0.43 21.36
N GLN A 54 -3.85 -0.87 21.40
CA GLN A 54 -3.24 -1.84 20.46
C GLN A 54 -3.95 -1.87 19.10
N SER A 55 -5.29 -1.80 19.08
CA SER A 55 -6.07 -2.00 17.86
C SER A 55 -5.95 -0.84 16.90
N ILE A 56 -5.98 0.41 17.40
CA ILE A 56 -5.93 1.62 16.57
C ILE A 56 -4.69 1.67 15.69
N PRO A 57 -3.44 1.55 16.19
CA PRO A 57 -2.25 1.60 15.34
C PRO A 57 -2.19 0.46 14.32
N LEU A 58 -2.65 -0.75 14.70
CA LEU A 58 -2.68 -1.90 13.81
C LEU A 58 -3.68 -1.74 12.66
N VAL A 59 -4.75 -0.99 12.85
CA VAL A 59 -5.72 -0.64 11.81
C VAL A 59 -5.17 0.44 10.86
N PHE A 60 -4.39 1.38 11.38
CA PHE A 60 -3.78 2.46 10.58
C PHE A 60 -2.66 1.96 9.66
N ALA A 61 -1.87 0.98 10.10
CA ALA A 61 -0.70 0.51 9.39
C ALA A 61 -0.97 0.07 7.93
N PRO A 62 -1.99 -0.76 7.63
CA PRO A 62 -2.30 -1.16 6.25
C PRO A 62 -2.62 0.00 5.33
N VAL A 63 -3.26 1.04 5.84
CA VAL A 63 -3.63 2.22 5.04
C VAL A 63 -2.39 2.97 4.58
N PHE A 64 -1.38 3.10 5.43
CA PHE A 64 -0.09 3.67 5.03
C PHE A 64 0.62 2.83 3.98
N PHE A 65 0.62 1.50 4.13
CA PHE A 65 1.19 0.61 3.12
C PHE A 65 0.46 0.72 1.79
N MET A 66 -0.89 0.74 1.81
CA MET A 66 -1.70 0.89 0.61
C MET A 66 -1.50 2.24 -0.06
N ALA A 67 -1.34 3.33 0.70
CA ALA A 67 -1.03 4.66 0.13
C ALA A 67 0.28 4.63 -0.67
N GLY A 68 1.31 3.92 -0.19
CA GLY A 68 2.54 3.67 -0.93
C GLY A 68 2.31 2.85 -2.20
N VAL A 69 1.47 1.82 -2.14
CA VAL A 69 1.09 0.98 -3.29
C VAL A 69 0.35 1.79 -4.36
N TYR A 70 -0.63 2.61 -3.98
CA TYR A 70 -1.38 3.46 -4.91
C TYR A 70 -0.48 4.44 -5.64
N TYR A 71 0.49 5.02 -4.94
CA TYR A 71 1.48 5.90 -5.55
C TYR A 71 2.33 5.18 -6.60
N ILE A 72 2.83 3.98 -6.28
CA ILE A 72 3.62 3.19 -7.23
C ILE A 72 2.77 2.75 -8.41
N PHE A 73 1.52 2.35 -8.18
CA PHE A 73 0.60 1.98 -9.25
C PHE A 73 0.39 3.13 -10.24
N ALA A 74 0.17 4.36 -9.74
CA ALA A 74 0.07 5.53 -10.60
C ALA A 74 1.36 5.75 -11.42
N LEU A 75 2.51 5.50 -10.81
CA LEU A 75 3.79 5.59 -11.49
C LEU A 75 3.95 4.53 -12.59
N LEU A 76 3.51 3.30 -12.33
CA LEU A 76 3.48 2.23 -13.33
C LEU A 76 2.58 2.60 -14.52
N ILE A 77 1.41 3.21 -14.28
CA ILE A 77 0.55 3.71 -15.36
C ILE A 77 1.27 4.75 -16.21
N VAL A 78 2.05 5.63 -15.62
CA VAL A 78 2.85 6.63 -16.37
C VAL A 78 3.94 5.95 -17.20
N ILE A 79 4.61 4.92 -16.65
CA ILE A 79 5.70 4.19 -17.33
C ILE A 79 5.18 3.33 -18.49
N TYR A 80 4.08 2.61 -18.29
CA TYR A 80 3.50 1.74 -19.33
C TYR A 80 2.63 2.48 -20.33
N GLY A 81 2.12 3.66 -19.96
CA GLY A 81 1.28 4.53 -20.79
C GLY A 81 -0.16 4.66 -20.26
N PRO A 82 -0.68 5.90 -20.21
CA PRO A 82 -2.02 6.17 -19.66
C PRO A 82 -3.17 5.57 -20.51
N LYS A 83 -2.90 5.17 -21.74
CA LYS A 83 -3.88 4.53 -22.64
C LYS A 83 -4.35 3.16 -22.15
N TYR A 84 -3.58 2.50 -21.29
CA TYR A 84 -3.88 1.15 -20.77
C TYR A 84 -4.61 1.17 -19.43
N SER A 85 -4.74 2.31 -18.81
CA SER A 85 -5.49 2.50 -17.57
C SER A 85 -6.88 3.07 -17.84
N LEU A 86 -7.89 2.58 -17.11
CA LEU A 86 -9.25 3.10 -17.16
C LEU A 86 -9.36 4.50 -16.54
N ILE A 87 -8.48 4.84 -15.61
CA ILE A 87 -8.51 6.07 -14.81
C ILE A 87 -7.17 6.79 -14.95
N LYS A 88 -7.21 8.12 -14.94
CA LYS A 88 -6.00 8.95 -14.94
C LYS A 88 -5.12 8.61 -13.71
N PRO A 89 -3.78 8.50 -13.86
CA PRO A 89 -2.88 8.00 -12.81
C PRO A 89 -3.04 8.73 -11.48
N VAL A 90 -3.07 10.05 -11.51
CA VAL A 90 -3.17 10.90 -10.31
C VAL A 90 -4.53 10.75 -9.63
N LEU A 91 -5.61 10.72 -10.43
CA LEU A 91 -6.97 10.59 -9.90
C LEU A 91 -7.18 9.23 -9.26
N CYS A 92 -6.62 8.18 -9.87
CA CYS A 92 -6.67 6.83 -9.33
C CYS A 92 -6.09 6.76 -7.91
N SER A 93 -4.86 7.26 -7.69
CA SER A 93 -4.25 7.27 -6.36
C SER A 93 -5.06 8.07 -5.35
N TRP A 94 -5.55 9.26 -5.72
CA TRP A 94 -6.30 10.11 -4.81
C TRP A 94 -7.62 9.50 -4.37
N ILE A 95 -8.38 8.89 -5.29
CA ILE A 95 -9.68 8.25 -4.97
C ILE A 95 -9.49 7.16 -3.90
N PHE A 96 -8.49 6.29 -4.08
CA PHE A 96 -8.25 5.19 -3.15
C PHE A 96 -7.68 5.67 -1.81
N ILE A 97 -6.76 6.64 -1.81
CA ILE A 97 -6.24 7.23 -0.57
C ILE A 97 -7.37 7.90 0.23
N VAL A 98 -8.23 8.69 -0.43
CA VAL A 98 -9.36 9.35 0.25
C VAL A 98 -10.35 8.31 0.78
N GLY A 99 -10.65 7.26 0.01
CA GLY A 99 -11.50 6.16 0.47
C GLY A 99 -10.95 5.49 1.72
N ASP A 100 -9.67 5.17 1.75
CA ASP A 100 -9.02 4.57 2.93
C ASP A 100 -9.01 5.54 4.13
N VAL A 101 -8.75 6.82 3.92
CA VAL A 101 -8.82 7.84 4.98
C VAL A 101 -10.23 7.96 5.57
N ILE A 102 -11.28 7.94 4.73
CA ILE A 102 -12.66 7.95 5.20
C ILE A 102 -12.93 6.69 6.05
N SER A 103 -12.48 5.52 5.60
CA SER A 103 -12.65 4.28 6.38
C SER A 103 -11.99 4.37 7.76
N LEU A 104 -10.80 4.97 7.84
CA LEU A 104 -10.10 5.19 9.11
C LEU A 104 -10.87 6.09 10.07
N PHE A 105 -11.46 7.19 9.57
CA PHE A 105 -12.28 8.07 10.41
C PHE A 105 -13.52 7.35 10.96
N VAL A 106 -14.17 6.53 10.14
CA VAL A 106 -15.31 5.72 10.56
C VAL A 106 -14.89 4.69 11.62
N GLN A 107 -13.78 4.00 11.42
CA GLN A 107 -13.23 3.02 12.37
C GLN A 107 -12.80 3.67 13.68
N ALA A 108 -12.11 4.81 13.62
CA ALA A 108 -11.69 5.56 14.80
C ALA A 108 -12.90 6.11 15.59
N GLY A 109 -13.92 6.60 14.89
CA GLY A 109 -15.18 7.04 15.51
C GLY A 109 -15.91 5.90 16.22
N GLY A 110 -16.00 4.72 15.58
CA GLY A 110 -16.54 3.51 16.19
C GLY A 110 -15.77 3.07 17.43
N GLY A 111 -14.44 3.05 17.36
CA GLY A 111 -13.56 2.74 18.49
C GLY A 111 -13.70 3.75 19.63
N GLY A 112 -13.82 5.04 19.32
CA GLY A 112 -14.07 6.09 20.31
C GLY A 112 -15.41 5.92 21.03
N LEU A 113 -16.48 5.57 20.32
CA LEU A 113 -17.79 5.28 20.94
C LEU A 113 -17.75 4.04 21.85
N MET A 114 -17.00 3.01 21.45
CA MET A 114 -16.75 1.86 22.33
C MET A 114 -16.04 2.27 23.62
N ALA A 115 -15.04 3.14 23.53
CA ALA A 115 -14.28 3.64 24.68
C ALA A 115 -15.12 4.50 25.62
N ALA A 116 -16.02 5.30 25.07
CA ALA A 116 -16.92 6.17 25.86
C ALA A 116 -17.97 5.39 26.67
N GLY A 117 -18.15 4.09 26.39
CA GLY A 117 -19.05 3.23 27.17
C GLY A 117 -20.55 3.50 27.03
N SER A 118 -20.93 4.52 26.27
CA SER A 118 -22.34 4.94 26.12
C SER A 118 -23.16 3.87 25.35
N ASN A 119 -22.59 3.31 24.31
CA ASN A 119 -23.20 2.22 23.54
C ASN A 119 -22.12 1.42 22.80
N PRO A 120 -21.47 0.46 23.48
CA PRO A 120 -20.35 -0.31 22.90
C PRO A 120 -20.75 -1.07 21.63
N GLN A 121 -21.97 -1.61 21.57
CA GLN A 121 -22.48 -2.34 20.41
C GLN A 121 -22.58 -1.46 19.16
N LEU A 122 -23.07 -0.23 19.32
CA LEU A 122 -23.13 0.74 18.23
C LEU A 122 -21.72 1.11 17.74
N GLY A 123 -20.80 1.33 18.68
CA GLY A 123 -19.40 1.60 18.36
C GLY A 123 -18.75 0.46 17.56
N GLN A 124 -18.97 -0.77 17.97
CA GLN A 124 -18.49 -1.97 17.26
C GLN A 124 -19.06 -2.06 15.83
N ASN A 125 -20.35 -1.85 15.66
CA ASN A 125 -20.99 -1.88 14.35
C ASN A 125 -20.45 -0.80 13.41
N ILE A 126 -20.20 0.41 13.93
CA ILE A 126 -19.61 1.50 13.14
C ILE A 126 -18.17 1.16 12.76
N ALA A 127 -17.36 0.66 13.67
CA ALA A 127 -15.99 0.24 13.38
C ALA A 127 -15.96 -0.88 12.32
N LEU A 128 -16.84 -1.86 12.45
CA LEU A 128 -16.99 -2.97 11.49
C LEU A 128 -17.40 -2.45 10.10
N ALA A 129 -18.36 -1.52 10.03
CA ALA A 129 -18.74 -0.89 8.76
C ALA A 129 -17.57 -0.17 8.09
N GLY A 130 -16.69 0.48 8.86
CA GLY A 130 -15.47 1.08 8.35
C GLY A 130 -14.49 0.07 7.76
N VAL A 131 -14.30 -1.09 8.42
CA VAL A 131 -13.44 -2.18 7.90
C VAL A 131 -14.02 -2.78 6.62
N VAL A 132 -15.34 -3.02 6.57
CA VAL A 132 -16.01 -3.52 5.35
C VAL A 132 -15.84 -2.52 4.20
N PHE A 133 -16.04 -1.23 4.46
CA PHE A 133 -15.85 -0.20 3.44
C PHE A 133 -14.41 -0.19 2.90
N GLN A 134 -13.41 -0.29 3.76
CA GLN A 134 -12.00 -0.39 3.37
C GLN A 134 -11.74 -1.63 2.51
N LEU A 135 -12.30 -2.79 2.86
CA LEU A 135 -12.18 -4.02 2.07
C LEU A 135 -12.80 -3.87 0.67
N VAL A 136 -13.95 -3.19 0.57
CA VAL A 136 -14.59 -2.91 -0.73
C VAL A 136 -13.70 -2.02 -1.59
N VAL A 137 -13.18 -0.92 -1.04
CA VAL A 137 -12.26 0.00 -1.74
C VAL A 137 -11.02 -0.75 -2.24
N MET A 138 -10.40 -1.57 -1.38
CA MET A 138 -9.24 -2.36 -1.73
C MET A 138 -9.53 -3.45 -2.77
N SER A 139 -10.72 -4.08 -2.72
CA SER A 139 -11.14 -5.07 -3.70
C SER A 139 -11.33 -4.44 -5.08
N ILE A 140 -11.94 -3.26 -5.15
CA ILE A 140 -12.07 -2.48 -6.39
C ILE A 140 -10.68 -2.14 -6.96
N PHE A 141 -9.76 -1.70 -6.10
CA PHE A 141 -8.38 -1.44 -6.52
C PHE A 141 -7.70 -2.70 -7.07
N MET A 142 -7.85 -3.84 -6.40
CA MET A 142 -7.26 -5.11 -6.84
C MET A 142 -7.79 -5.54 -8.22
N VAL A 143 -9.08 -5.38 -8.47
CA VAL A 143 -9.70 -5.66 -9.78
C VAL A 143 -9.13 -4.73 -10.86
N LEU A 144 -9.06 -3.42 -10.59
CA LEU A 144 -8.48 -2.44 -11.53
C LEU A 144 -7.00 -2.73 -11.81
N PHE A 145 -6.25 -3.10 -10.79
CA PHE A 145 -4.84 -3.44 -10.93
C PHE A 145 -4.64 -4.71 -11.76
N THR A 146 -5.41 -5.75 -11.46
CA THR A 146 -5.38 -7.02 -12.23
C THR A 146 -5.78 -6.79 -13.68
N TYR A 147 -6.80 -5.98 -13.93
CA TYR A 147 -7.20 -5.58 -15.29
C TYR A 147 -6.07 -4.87 -16.04
N PHE A 148 -5.42 -3.91 -15.38
CA PHE A 148 -4.26 -3.21 -15.95
C PHE A 148 -3.11 -4.17 -16.30
N LEU A 149 -2.78 -5.10 -15.41
CA LEU A 149 -1.75 -6.13 -15.65
C LEU A 149 -2.12 -7.04 -16.82
N SER A 150 -3.36 -7.51 -16.86
CA SER A 150 -3.85 -8.37 -17.94
C SER A 150 -3.74 -7.68 -19.28
N ARG A 151 -4.09 -6.38 -19.35
CA ARG A 151 -3.94 -5.60 -20.58
C ARG A 151 -2.48 -5.45 -21.02
N ILE A 152 -1.59 -5.16 -20.10
CA ILE A 152 -0.16 -5.06 -20.42
C ILE A 152 0.39 -6.39 -20.91
N HIS A 153 0.01 -7.49 -20.25
CA HIS A 153 0.52 -8.82 -20.61
C HIS A 153 -0.04 -9.30 -21.96
N PHE A 154 -1.34 -9.16 -22.19
CA PHE A 154 -2.00 -9.60 -23.42
C PHE A 154 -1.58 -8.77 -24.63
N LEU A 155 -1.47 -7.45 -24.48
CA LEU A 155 -1.11 -6.55 -25.58
C LEU A 155 0.38 -6.56 -25.90
N ARG A 156 1.24 -7.02 -25.00
CA ARG A 156 2.68 -7.17 -25.24
C ARG A 156 2.98 -8.16 -26.38
N ASP A 157 2.11 -9.13 -26.59
CA ASP A 157 2.28 -10.18 -27.62
C ASP A 157 1.86 -9.68 -29.03
N GLN A 158 1.14 -8.56 -29.11
CA GLN A 158 0.78 -7.91 -30.36
C GLN A 158 1.80 -6.82 -30.69
N SER A 159 2.60 -7.06 -31.74
CA SER A 159 3.74 -6.26 -32.21
C SER A 159 3.43 -4.79 -32.62
N ASN A 160 2.22 -4.28 -32.40
CA ASN A 160 1.78 -2.92 -32.76
C ASN A 160 1.58 -1.98 -31.57
N LEU A 161 2.18 -2.26 -30.42
CA LEU A 161 2.02 -1.43 -29.24
C LEU A 161 2.93 -0.22 -29.29
N VAL A 162 2.34 0.94 -29.46
CA VAL A 162 2.99 2.23 -29.21
C VAL A 162 3.15 2.41 -27.69
N PHE A 163 4.13 1.72 -27.13
CA PHE A 163 4.61 2.04 -25.80
C PHE A 163 5.33 3.39 -25.81
N ASN A 164 5.46 3.99 -24.65
CA ASN A 164 6.22 5.22 -24.50
C ASN A 164 7.70 4.92 -24.77
N GLU A 165 8.24 5.31 -25.92
CA GLU A 165 9.61 5.01 -26.37
C GLU A 165 10.66 5.47 -25.33
N GLU A 166 10.38 6.61 -24.65
CA GLU A 166 11.25 7.19 -23.63
C GLU A 166 11.45 6.30 -22.38
N THR A 167 10.55 5.33 -22.14
CA THR A 167 10.61 4.42 -20.99
C THR A 167 11.03 3.00 -21.38
N GLU A 168 11.36 2.76 -22.63
CA GLU A 168 11.72 1.44 -23.14
C GLU A 168 12.96 0.86 -22.44
N LEU A 169 13.97 1.68 -22.21
CA LEU A 169 15.16 1.31 -21.45
C LEU A 169 14.87 0.89 -19.99
N LEU A 170 13.87 1.49 -19.37
CA LEU A 170 13.44 1.09 -18.02
C LEU A 170 12.67 -0.22 -18.05
N ARG A 171 11.83 -0.44 -19.07
CA ARG A 171 11.02 -1.66 -19.23
C ARG A 171 11.83 -2.89 -19.63
N SER A 172 12.99 -2.70 -20.31
CA SER A 172 13.89 -3.79 -20.69
C SER A 172 14.52 -4.48 -19.47
N LYS A 173 14.58 -3.81 -18.32
CA LYS A 173 15.10 -4.39 -17.08
C LYS A 173 14.15 -5.49 -16.58
N LYS A 174 14.70 -6.68 -16.31
CA LYS A 174 13.94 -7.81 -15.75
C LYS A 174 13.21 -7.46 -14.46
N GLU A 175 13.82 -6.63 -13.62
CA GLU A 175 13.26 -6.17 -12.34
C GLU A 175 11.94 -5.40 -12.53
N VAL A 176 11.87 -4.50 -13.52
CA VAL A 176 10.66 -3.71 -13.81
C VAL A 176 9.52 -4.60 -14.31
N LYS A 177 9.84 -5.70 -15.00
CA LYS A 177 8.85 -6.65 -15.51
C LYS A 177 8.14 -7.43 -14.40
N TYR A 178 8.88 -7.83 -13.35
CA TYR A 178 8.33 -8.60 -12.23
C TYR A 178 7.75 -7.73 -11.12
N TYR A 179 8.11 -6.46 -11.10
CA TYR A 179 7.69 -5.51 -10.06
C TYR A 179 6.16 -5.39 -9.88
N PRO A 180 5.34 -5.29 -10.95
CA PRO A 180 3.88 -5.24 -10.80
C PRO A 180 3.29 -6.50 -10.15
N PHE A 181 3.87 -7.67 -10.40
CA PHE A 181 3.42 -8.92 -9.78
C PHE A 181 3.77 -8.96 -8.29
N ALA A 182 4.96 -8.48 -7.91
CA ALA A 182 5.34 -8.34 -6.51
C ALA A 182 4.38 -7.37 -5.78
N LEU A 183 4.01 -6.27 -6.45
CA LEU A 183 3.06 -5.29 -5.92
C LEU A 183 1.67 -5.91 -5.72
N LEU A 184 1.18 -6.70 -6.70
CA LEU A 184 -0.10 -7.41 -6.60
C LEU A 184 -0.08 -8.42 -5.46
N ALA A 185 1.02 -9.15 -5.27
CA ALA A 185 1.19 -10.08 -4.16
C ALA A 185 1.08 -9.37 -2.80
N VAL A 186 1.68 -8.19 -2.66
CA VAL A 186 1.57 -7.39 -1.43
C VAL A 186 0.13 -6.94 -1.19
N VAL A 187 -0.57 -6.47 -2.21
CA VAL A 187 -1.99 -6.09 -2.08
C VAL A 187 -2.83 -7.29 -1.62
N ALA A 188 -2.58 -8.47 -2.19
CA ALA A 188 -3.27 -9.70 -1.80
C ALA A 188 -2.99 -10.07 -0.32
N LEU A 189 -1.75 -9.96 0.15
CA LEU A 189 -1.38 -10.21 1.55
C LEU A 189 -2.08 -9.23 2.50
N ILE A 190 -2.12 -7.95 2.15
CA ILE A 190 -2.83 -6.93 2.94
C ILE A 190 -4.34 -7.21 2.93
N ALA A 191 -4.91 -7.67 1.81
CA ALA A 191 -6.31 -8.05 1.71
C ALA A 191 -6.66 -9.21 2.62
N VAL A 192 -5.86 -10.28 2.63
CA VAL A 192 -6.03 -11.44 3.53
C VAL A 192 -6.00 -10.99 4.99
N ARG A 193 -5.06 -10.13 5.35
CA ARG A 193 -5.00 -9.54 6.69
C ARG A 193 -6.26 -8.76 7.04
N SER A 194 -6.76 -7.94 6.12
CA SER A 194 -7.95 -7.12 6.36
C SER A 194 -9.21 -7.96 6.53
N VAL A 195 -9.33 -9.06 5.78
CA VAL A 195 -10.40 -10.06 5.98
C VAL A 195 -10.28 -10.72 7.35
N PHE A 196 -9.07 -11.09 7.77
CA PHE A 196 -8.84 -11.65 9.09
C PHE A 196 -9.27 -10.68 10.21
N ARG A 197 -8.93 -9.40 10.08
CA ARG A 197 -9.35 -8.34 11.01
C ARG A 197 -10.87 -8.17 11.05
N LEU A 198 -11.55 -8.27 9.93
CA LEU A 198 -13.01 -8.24 9.89
C LEU A 198 -13.61 -9.35 10.74
N VAL A 199 -13.12 -10.57 10.59
CA VAL A 199 -13.59 -11.73 11.37
C VAL A 199 -13.26 -11.58 12.87
N GLU A 200 -12.08 -11.06 13.19
CA GLU A 200 -11.66 -10.77 14.58
C GLU A 200 -12.60 -9.76 15.25
N PHE A 201 -12.94 -8.67 14.54
CA PHE A 201 -13.85 -7.63 15.04
C PHE A 201 -15.29 -8.14 15.19
N GLU A 202 -15.78 -8.98 14.28
CA GLU A 202 -17.12 -9.54 14.33
C GLU A 202 -17.28 -10.51 15.53
N GLN A 203 -16.28 -11.35 15.80
CA GLN A 203 -16.32 -12.31 16.89
C GLN A 203 -16.11 -11.67 18.28
N GLY A 204 -15.51 -10.49 18.34
CA GLY A 204 -15.20 -9.80 19.59
C GLY A 204 -14.18 -10.56 20.45
N ASN A 205 -14.02 -10.11 21.71
CA ASN A 205 -13.01 -10.65 22.62
C ASN A 205 -13.19 -12.13 23.01
N ASN A 206 -14.40 -12.67 22.89
CA ASN A 206 -14.72 -14.06 23.26
C ASN A 206 -14.68 -15.03 22.06
N GLY A 207 -14.29 -14.55 20.87
CA GLY A 207 -14.24 -15.36 19.67
C GLY A 207 -13.12 -16.39 19.67
N MET A 208 -13.32 -17.52 18.99
CA MET A 208 -12.31 -18.58 18.82
C MET A 208 -11.00 -18.05 18.18
N VAL A 209 -11.11 -17.02 17.33
CA VAL A 209 -9.98 -16.42 16.62
C VAL A 209 -9.17 -15.55 17.58
N SER A 210 -9.84 -14.80 18.46
CA SER A 210 -9.17 -13.95 19.46
C SER A 210 -8.48 -14.76 20.58
N GLN A 211 -8.98 -15.94 20.90
CA GLN A 211 -8.41 -16.80 21.95
C GLN A 211 -7.16 -17.56 21.53
N LYS A 212 -6.94 -17.79 20.24
CA LYS A 212 -5.75 -18.48 19.73
C LYS A 212 -4.78 -17.50 19.12
N GLU A 213 -3.78 -17.09 19.88
CA GLU A 213 -2.71 -16.17 19.46
C GLU A 213 -2.00 -16.58 18.16
N ILE A 214 -1.95 -17.89 17.86
CA ILE A 214 -1.31 -18.41 16.66
C ILE A 214 -1.97 -17.91 15.36
N TRP A 215 -3.31 -17.76 15.33
CA TRP A 215 -4.02 -17.24 14.17
C TRP A 215 -3.70 -15.77 13.91
N ILE A 216 -3.61 -14.97 14.96
CA ILE A 216 -3.24 -13.57 14.88
C ILE A 216 -1.79 -13.45 14.41
N LEU A 217 -0.89 -14.28 14.93
CA LEU A 217 0.51 -14.26 14.50
C LEU A 217 0.65 -14.60 13.01
N MET A 218 -0.10 -15.60 12.52
CA MET A 218 -0.02 -16.07 11.13
C MET A 218 -0.72 -15.13 10.15
N PHE A 219 -1.93 -14.68 10.45
CA PHE A 219 -2.73 -13.91 9.49
C PHE A 219 -2.60 -12.38 9.63
N ASP A 220 -2.14 -11.90 10.77
CA ASP A 220 -1.88 -10.47 10.98
C ASP A 220 -0.39 -10.16 10.83
N SER A 221 0.45 -10.64 11.74
CA SER A 221 1.86 -10.27 11.82
C SER A 221 2.69 -10.79 10.65
N LEU A 222 2.50 -12.07 10.26
CA LEU A 222 3.31 -12.69 9.22
C LEU A 222 2.99 -12.10 7.84
N MET A 223 1.71 -11.81 7.54
CA MET A 223 1.31 -11.22 6.26
C MET A 223 1.95 -9.86 6.04
N ILE A 224 1.97 -9.02 7.08
CA ILE A 224 2.64 -7.72 7.01
C ILE A 224 4.16 -7.88 6.95
N ALA A 225 4.75 -8.79 7.72
CA ALA A 225 6.19 -9.02 7.69
C ALA A 225 6.66 -9.42 6.27
N ILE A 226 5.93 -10.32 5.61
CA ILE A 226 6.21 -10.73 4.23
C ILE A 226 6.05 -9.52 3.28
N SER A 227 4.98 -8.74 3.43
CA SER A 227 4.73 -7.54 2.61
C SER A 227 5.87 -6.53 2.72
N VAL A 228 6.33 -6.25 3.94
CA VAL A 228 7.44 -5.34 4.22
C VAL A 228 8.76 -5.89 3.67
N LEU A 229 9.01 -7.20 3.76
CA LEU A 229 10.17 -7.85 3.15
C LEU A 229 10.15 -7.74 1.63
N ILE A 230 9.02 -8.04 0.98
CA ILE A 230 8.88 -7.89 -0.47
C ILE A 230 9.24 -6.47 -0.91
N PHE A 231 8.74 -5.45 -0.22
CA PHE A 231 9.07 -4.06 -0.53
C PHE A 231 10.51 -3.64 -0.18
N THR A 232 11.14 -4.31 0.77
CA THR A 232 12.56 -4.10 1.06
C THR A 232 13.43 -4.64 -0.07
N PHE A 233 13.10 -5.81 -0.62
CA PHE A 233 13.82 -6.39 -1.76
C PHE A 233 13.49 -5.68 -3.08
N PHE A 234 12.21 -5.40 -3.33
CA PHE A 234 11.71 -4.72 -4.52
C PHE A 234 11.44 -3.23 -4.26
N HIS A 235 12.42 -2.54 -3.66
CA HIS A 235 12.27 -1.12 -3.38
C HIS A 235 12.13 -0.30 -4.68
N PRO A 236 11.13 0.60 -4.81
CA PRO A 236 10.88 1.35 -6.04
C PRO A 236 12.09 2.17 -6.51
N GLY A 237 12.87 2.71 -5.58
CA GLY A 237 14.09 3.44 -5.89
C GLY A 237 15.19 2.57 -6.53
N ARG A 238 15.23 1.25 -6.22
CA ARG A 238 16.14 0.30 -6.85
C ARG A 238 15.65 -0.09 -8.24
N VAL A 239 14.35 -0.35 -8.39
CA VAL A 239 13.74 -0.86 -9.63
C VAL A 239 13.58 0.26 -10.67
N LEU A 240 13.11 1.43 -10.24
CA LEU A 240 12.76 2.56 -11.12
C LEU A 240 13.83 3.66 -11.16
N GLY A 241 14.82 3.63 -10.26
CA GLY A 241 15.93 4.56 -10.19
C GLY A 241 15.73 5.74 -9.25
N ARG A 242 16.75 6.61 -9.13
CA ARG A 242 16.75 7.83 -8.30
C ARG A 242 15.70 8.83 -8.80
N ASP A 243 15.08 9.58 -7.87
CA ASP A 243 14.08 10.62 -8.14
C ASP A 243 12.80 10.12 -8.83
N VAL A 244 12.27 9.01 -8.35
CA VAL A 244 11.01 8.44 -8.82
C VAL A 244 9.86 9.29 -8.34
N SER A 245 9.56 10.37 -9.07
CA SER A 245 8.33 11.14 -8.91
C SER A 245 7.66 11.31 -10.27
N PRO A 246 6.32 11.44 -10.34
CA PRO A 246 5.63 11.72 -11.59
C PRO A 246 6.16 13.00 -12.27
N LYS A 247 6.57 14.00 -11.47
CA LYS A 247 7.22 15.23 -11.94
C LYS A 247 8.64 14.99 -12.44
N GLY A 248 9.40 14.06 -11.82
CA GLY A 248 10.77 13.72 -12.21
C GLY A 248 10.82 13.01 -13.57
N ILE A 249 9.89 12.10 -13.83
CA ILE A 249 9.75 11.41 -15.13
C ILE A 249 9.35 12.41 -16.20
N THR A 250 8.41 13.32 -15.93
CA THR A 250 7.99 14.36 -16.87
C THR A 250 9.10 15.37 -17.14
N LYS A 251 9.94 15.71 -16.14
CA LYS A 251 11.07 16.62 -16.29
C LYS A 251 12.21 16.00 -17.11
N ARG A 252 12.50 14.71 -16.94
CA ARG A 252 13.42 13.97 -17.81
C ARG A 252 12.94 14.01 -19.26
N ARG A 253 11.63 13.82 -19.47
CA ARG A 253 10.98 13.90 -20.77
C ARG A 253 11.21 15.25 -21.48
N SER A 254 11.17 16.37 -20.77
CA SER A 254 11.39 17.71 -21.35
C SER A 254 12.87 17.96 -21.69
N ILE A 255 13.80 17.40 -20.89
CA ILE A 255 15.24 17.55 -21.11
C ILE A 255 15.71 16.71 -22.31
N ASP A 256 15.20 15.48 -22.46
CA ASP A 256 15.57 14.62 -23.60
C ASP A 256 14.97 15.15 -24.92
N LYS A 257 13.76 15.68 -24.92
CA LYS A 257 13.20 16.37 -26.09
C LYS A 257 14.04 17.58 -26.49
N GLY A 258 14.45 18.41 -25.53
CA GLY A 258 15.29 19.57 -25.81
C GLY A 258 16.67 19.19 -26.38
N LYS A 259 17.25 18.04 -25.96
CA LYS A 259 18.49 17.55 -26.55
C LYS A 259 18.31 17.00 -27.97
N GLY A 260 17.23 16.26 -28.23
CA GLY A 260 16.93 15.74 -29.55
C GLY A 260 16.66 16.82 -30.58
N GLU A 261 15.97 17.91 -30.23
CA GLU A 261 15.77 19.08 -31.09
C GLU A 261 17.08 19.85 -31.35
N PHE A 262 17.97 19.90 -30.35
CA PHE A 262 19.28 20.55 -30.52
C PHE A 262 20.23 19.77 -31.44
N GLU A 263 20.20 18.44 -31.37
CA GLU A 263 20.98 17.59 -32.27
C GLU A 263 20.47 17.69 -33.73
N LEU A 264 19.15 17.70 -33.93
CA LEU A 264 18.57 17.82 -35.27
C LEU A 264 18.85 19.19 -35.94
N GLN A 265 19.00 20.28 -35.16
CA GLN A 265 19.35 21.59 -35.68
C GLN A 265 20.85 21.73 -36.02
N HIS A 266 21.70 20.82 -35.50
CA HIS A 266 23.14 20.84 -35.85
C HIS A 266 23.48 19.93 -37.03
N PHE A 267 22.57 19.10 -37.51
CA PHE A 267 22.71 18.22 -38.68
C PHE A 267 21.90 18.71 -39.89
N ALA A 268 21.20 19.83 -39.80
CA ALA A 268 20.53 20.52 -40.91
C ALA A 268 21.32 21.78 -41.32
#